data_c41fa66cac1f5cb2e18717642bd72711
#
_entry.id   c41fa66cac1f5cb2e18717642bd72711
#
_cell.length_a   1.000
_cell.length_b   1.000
_cell.length_c   1.000
_cell.angle_alpha   90.00
_cell.angle_beta   90.00
_cell.angle_gamma   90.00
#
_symmetry.space_group_name_H-M   'P 1'
#
loop_
_entity.id
_entity.type
_entity.pdbx_description
1 polymer ?
#
loop_
_entity_poly.entity_id
_entity_poly.type
_entity_poly.pdbx_seq_one_letter_code
_entity_poly.pdbx_strand_id
1 'polypeptide(L)'
;MEVRYIVKAEDGVVVCIGSDASFDLLKDLDYKLRADTMVEDIMPFIIKDEFKGVAKLSDEDKLAGVKFDEELGKKIAYAKMQAKYLKVKSKIINNMLEEVEEARKGLKEILEFYKITQLAVE
;
A
#
# COMPACT_ATOMS: atom_id res chain seq x y z
N MET A 1 2.74 8.35 9.59
CA MET A 1 3.81 8.28 8.59
C MET A 1 4.89 9.29 8.90
N GLU A 2 6.11 8.85 8.97
CA GLU A 2 7.27 9.72 9.07
C GLU A 2 7.75 10.12 7.69
N VAL A 3 7.99 11.41 7.48
CA VAL A 3 8.41 11.94 6.19
C VAL A 3 9.73 12.67 6.37
N ARG A 4 10.68 12.36 5.51
CA ARG A 4 11.97 13.04 5.46
C ARG A 4 12.33 13.42 4.03
N TYR A 5 13.16 14.42 3.89
CA TYR A 5 13.58 14.93 2.60
C TYR A 5 15.09 14.89 2.47
N ILE A 6 15.56 14.58 1.27
CA ILE A 6 16.94 14.70 0.87
C ILE A 6 16.96 15.71 -0.27
N VAL A 7 17.66 16.82 -0.07
CA VAL A 7 17.74 17.91 -1.05
C VAL A 7 19.16 18.00 -1.58
N LYS A 8 19.28 17.94 -2.90
CA LYS A 8 20.53 18.13 -3.63
C LYS A 8 20.35 19.32 -4.57
N ALA A 9 20.46 20.51 -4.01
CA ALA A 9 20.22 21.76 -4.76
C ALA A 9 21.10 21.90 -5.99
N GLU A 10 22.35 21.44 -5.90
CA GLU A 10 23.30 21.47 -7.02
C GLU A 10 22.81 20.68 -8.23
N ASP A 11 22.15 19.56 -7.98
CA ASP A 11 21.60 18.68 -9.01
C ASP A 11 20.15 19.01 -9.35
N GLY A 12 19.53 19.91 -8.60
CA GLY A 12 18.13 20.25 -8.75
C GLY A 12 17.19 19.07 -8.40
N VAL A 13 17.53 18.31 -7.37
CA VAL A 13 16.84 17.08 -7.00
C VAL A 13 16.33 17.16 -5.56
N VAL A 14 15.10 16.79 -5.34
CA VAL A 14 14.51 16.57 -4.01
C VAL A 14 13.96 15.16 -3.96
N VAL A 15 14.30 14.41 -2.93
CA VAL A 15 13.76 13.10 -2.65
C VAL A 15 12.95 13.17 -1.37
N CYS A 16 11.70 12.72 -1.45
CA CYS A 16 10.84 12.56 -0.28
C CYS A 16 10.77 11.08 0.07
N ILE A 17 11.06 10.75 1.32
CA ILE A 17 10.99 9.38 1.82
C ILE A 17 9.93 9.34 2.91
N GLY A 18 8.88 8.55 2.68
CA GLY A 18 7.84 8.30 3.66
C GLY A 18 7.96 6.90 4.23
N SER A 19 7.92 6.77 5.56
CA SER A 19 7.94 5.49 6.27
C SER A 19 6.62 5.31 6.99
N ASP A 20 5.99 4.14 6.84
CA ASP A 20 4.68 3.89 7.41
C ASP A 20 4.65 2.60 8.23
N ALA A 21 4.61 2.75 9.55
CA ALA A 21 4.48 1.64 10.48
C ALA A 21 3.11 0.92 10.38
N SER A 22 2.11 1.50 9.72
CA SER A 22 0.81 0.85 9.56
C SER A 22 0.89 -0.44 8.73
N PHE A 23 1.95 -0.62 7.93
CA PHE A 23 2.19 -1.89 7.25
C PHE A 23 2.44 -3.05 8.23
N ASP A 24 3.05 -2.78 9.37
CA ASP A 24 3.23 -3.80 10.40
C ASP A 24 1.88 -4.24 10.96
N LEU A 25 0.95 -3.31 11.16
CA LEU A 25 -0.42 -3.62 11.56
C LEU A 25 -1.15 -4.47 10.52
N LEU A 26 -0.96 -4.16 9.23
CA LEU A 26 -1.55 -4.93 8.15
C LEU A 26 -0.97 -6.35 8.08
N LYS A 27 0.32 -6.52 8.33
CA LYS A 27 0.95 -7.85 8.42
C LYS A 27 0.39 -8.66 9.58
N ASP A 28 0.20 -8.03 10.74
CA ASP A 28 -0.39 -8.67 11.91
C ASP A 28 -1.84 -9.09 11.64
N LEU A 29 -2.60 -8.24 10.97
CA LEU A 29 -3.97 -8.53 10.57
C LEU A 29 -4.02 -9.69 9.57
N ASP A 30 -3.13 -9.72 8.59
CA ASP A 30 -2.99 -10.80 7.62
C ASP A 30 -2.74 -12.14 8.34
N TYR A 31 -1.77 -12.15 9.26
CA TYR A 31 -1.46 -13.34 10.04
C TYR A 31 -2.67 -13.84 10.82
N LYS A 32 -3.38 -12.92 11.47
CA LYS A 32 -4.59 -13.24 12.24
C LYS A 32 -5.70 -13.81 11.34
N LEU A 33 -5.95 -13.21 10.20
CA LEU A 33 -6.96 -13.67 9.24
C LEU A 33 -6.64 -15.08 8.75
N ARG A 34 -5.39 -15.37 8.43
CA ARG A 34 -4.98 -16.71 8.01
C ARG A 34 -5.18 -17.75 9.12
N ALA A 35 -4.83 -17.39 10.36
CA ALA A 35 -4.98 -18.26 11.50
C ALA A 35 -6.45 -18.54 11.83
N ASP A 36 -7.29 -17.50 11.77
CA ASP A 36 -8.71 -17.59 12.17
C ASP A 36 -9.61 -18.17 11.06
N THR A 37 -9.28 -17.96 9.79
CA THR A 37 -10.15 -18.31 8.65
C THR A 37 -9.58 -19.35 7.71
N MET A 38 -8.33 -19.79 7.91
CA MET A 38 -7.60 -20.69 7.01
C MET A 38 -7.46 -20.15 5.59
N VAL A 39 -7.50 -18.84 5.44
CA VAL A 39 -7.28 -18.15 4.17
C VAL A 39 -5.80 -18.16 3.84
N GLU A 40 -5.46 -18.24 2.57
CA GLU A 40 -4.08 -18.12 2.09
C GLU A 40 -3.53 -16.72 2.36
N ASP A 41 -2.20 -16.56 2.21
CA ASP A 41 -1.53 -15.29 2.42
C ASP A 41 -2.15 -14.20 1.54
N ILE A 42 -2.76 -13.21 2.18
CA ILE A 42 -3.41 -12.08 1.50
C ILE A 42 -2.47 -10.91 1.26
N MET A 43 -1.23 -10.99 1.76
CA MET A 43 -0.22 -9.95 1.61
C MET A 43 1.10 -10.48 1.03
N PRO A 44 1.05 -11.19 -0.14
CA PRO A 44 2.24 -11.88 -0.66
C PRO A 44 3.36 -10.94 -1.13
N PHE A 45 3.07 -9.66 -1.36
CA PHE A 45 3.99 -8.74 -2.02
C PHE A 45 4.39 -7.54 -1.17
N ILE A 46 4.08 -7.51 0.11
CA ILE A 46 4.48 -6.39 0.95
C ILE A 46 5.94 -6.56 1.33
N ILE A 47 6.76 -5.74 0.75
CA ILE A 47 8.19 -5.84 0.93
C ILE A 47 8.77 -4.57 1.53
N LYS A 48 8.07 -3.42 1.44
CA LYS A 48 8.65 -2.13 1.80
C LYS A 48 7.74 -1.31 2.70
N ASP A 49 8.32 -0.82 3.78
CA ASP A 49 7.71 0.16 4.67
C ASP A 49 8.05 1.60 4.24
N GLU A 50 8.92 1.77 3.25
CA GLU A 50 9.37 3.06 2.74
C GLU A 50 8.91 3.29 1.31
N PHE A 51 8.51 4.53 1.04
CA PHE A 51 8.09 5.01 -0.27
C PHE A 51 8.89 6.24 -0.63
N LYS A 52 9.30 6.34 -1.89
CA LYS A 52 10.11 7.46 -2.38
C LYS A 52 9.41 8.20 -3.50
N GLY A 53 9.39 9.51 -3.41
CA GLY A 53 9.04 10.40 -4.50
C GLY A 53 10.23 11.26 -4.85
N VAL A 54 10.49 11.44 -6.14
CA VAL A 54 11.62 12.25 -6.62
C VAL A 54 11.11 13.37 -7.50
N ALA A 55 11.51 14.59 -7.18
CA ALA A 55 11.32 15.75 -8.02
C ALA A 55 12.69 16.17 -8.56
N LYS A 56 12.79 16.28 -9.86
CA LYS A 56 14.05 16.65 -10.52
C LYS A 56 13.81 17.77 -11.51
N LEU A 57 14.61 18.80 -11.43
CA LEU A 57 14.62 19.86 -12.44
C LEU A 57 15.13 19.25 -13.76
N SER A 58 14.36 19.40 -14.83
CA SER A 58 14.73 18.84 -16.13
C SER A 58 15.97 19.52 -16.71
N ASP A 59 16.69 18.82 -17.59
CA ASP A 59 17.86 19.40 -18.26
C ASP A 59 17.45 20.59 -19.14
N GLU A 60 16.26 20.54 -19.74
CA GLU A 60 15.69 21.65 -20.51
C GLU A 60 15.49 22.89 -19.65
N ASP A 61 14.94 22.73 -18.45
CA ASP A 61 14.73 23.83 -17.51
C ASP A 61 16.06 24.39 -17.01
N LYS A 62 17.05 23.56 -16.75
CA LYS A 62 18.40 24.00 -16.38
C LYS A 62 19.03 24.84 -17.48
N LEU A 63 18.91 24.40 -18.73
CA LEU A 63 19.42 25.14 -19.90
C LEU A 63 18.66 26.45 -20.10
N ALA A 64 17.37 26.51 -19.81
CA ALA A 64 16.56 27.70 -19.89
C ALA A 64 16.80 28.69 -18.75
N GLY A 65 17.65 28.36 -17.80
CA GLY A 65 17.98 29.22 -16.66
C GLY A 65 16.92 29.20 -15.55
N VAL A 66 16.06 28.21 -15.54
CA VAL A 66 15.08 28.03 -14.46
C VAL A 66 15.80 27.74 -13.16
N LYS A 67 15.50 28.50 -12.12
CA LYS A 67 16.11 28.31 -10.81
C LYS A 67 15.45 27.16 -10.06
N PHE A 68 16.28 26.41 -9.35
CA PHE A 68 15.78 25.38 -8.45
C PHE A 68 14.96 25.97 -7.32
N ASP A 69 13.73 25.48 -7.16
CA ASP A 69 12.83 25.89 -6.08
C ASP A 69 12.67 24.69 -5.12
N GLU A 70 13.32 24.77 -3.98
CA GLU A 70 13.32 23.72 -2.97
C GLU A 70 11.91 23.41 -2.44
N GLU A 71 11.13 24.44 -2.15
CA GLU A 71 9.78 24.26 -1.61
C GLU A 71 8.84 23.62 -2.61
N LEU A 72 8.90 24.00 -3.86
CA LEU A 72 8.14 23.39 -4.93
C LEU A 72 8.61 21.93 -5.15
N GLY A 73 9.91 21.71 -5.15
CA GLY A 73 10.50 20.38 -5.26
C GLY A 73 10.01 19.44 -4.15
N LYS A 74 9.96 19.91 -2.92
CA LYS A 74 9.44 19.14 -1.78
C LYS A 74 7.96 18.79 -1.98
N LYS A 75 7.14 19.72 -2.44
CA LYS A 75 5.72 19.46 -2.69
C LYS A 75 5.52 18.40 -3.77
N ILE A 76 6.27 18.48 -4.86
CA ILE A 76 6.19 17.52 -5.96
C ILE A 76 6.68 16.14 -5.51
N ALA A 77 7.81 16.08 -4.83
CA ALA A 77 8.36 14.84 -4.31
C ALA A 77 7.41 14.17 -3.32
N TYR A 78 6.81 14.95 -2.43
CA TYR A 78 5.82 14.46 -1.48
C TYR A 78 4.58 13.90 -2.19
N ALA A 79 4.05 14.61 -3.18
CA ALA A 79 2.89 14.14 -3.95
C ALA A 79 3.18 12.83 -4.67
N LYS A 80 4.35 12.68 -5.25
CA LYS A 80 4.77 11.43 -5.91
C LYS A 80 4.94 10.28 -4.92
N MET A 81 5.53 10.56 -3.76
CA MET A 81 5.65 9.58 -2.68
C MET A 81 4.28 9.12 -2.20
N GLN A 82 3.37 10.07 -1.94
CA GLN A 82 2.00 9.77 -1.51
C GLN A 82 1.24 8.93 -2.54
N ALA A 83 1.39 9.24 -3.82
CA ALA A 83 0.73 8.48 -4.88
C ALA A 83 1.16 7.01 -4.87
N LYS A 84 2.46 6.76 -4.71
CA LYS A 84 2.99 5.38 -4.60
C LYS A 84 2.47 4.68 -3.34
N TYR A 85 2.51 5.37 -2.22
CA TYR A 85 2.04 4.86 -0.94
C TYR A 85 0.56 4.45 -1.01
N LEU A 86 -0.30 5.35 -1.49
CA LEU A 86 -1.74 5.09 -1.58
C LEU A 86 -2.06 3.96 -2.56
N LYS A 87 -1.33 3.88 -3.66
CA LYS A 87 -1.51 2.81 -4.65
C LYS A 87 -1.22 1.44 -4.05
N VAL A 88 -0.09 1.31 -3.36
CA VAL A 88 0.30 0.03 -2.73
C VAL A 88 -0.66 -0.33 -1.60
N LYS A 89 -0.99 0.64 -0.74
CA LYS A 89 -1.90 0.42 0.37
C LYS A 89 -3.30 0.00 -0.09
N SER A 90 -3.82 0.65 -1.12
CA SER A 90 -5.13 0.31 -1.71
C SER A 90 -5.14 -1.10 -2.28
N LYS A 91 -4.06 -1.49 -2.96
CA LYS A 91 -3.93 -2.84 -3.53
C LYS A 91 -3.93 -3.91 -2.43
N ILE A 92 -3.19 -3.67 -1.34
CA ILE A 92 -3.14 -4.58 -0.21
C ILE A 92 -4.54 -4.78 0.38
N ILE A 93 -5.23 -3.69 0.65
CA ILE A 93 -6.58 -3.73 1.25
C ILE A 93 -7.57 -4.42 0.32
N ASN A 94 -7.50 -4.16 -0.98
CA ASN A 94 -8.35 -4.85 -1.96
C ASN A 94 -8.10 -6.36 -1.96
N ASN A 95 -6.83 -6.79 -1.92
CA ASN A 95 -6.51 -8.22 -1.85
C ASN A 95 -7.08 -8.85 -0.58
N MET A 96 -6.97 -8.17 0.56
CA MET A 96 -7.54 -8.64 1.82
C MET A 96 -9.06 -8.78 1.73
N LEU A 97 -9.74 -7.81 1.13
CA LEU A 97 -11.19 -7.86 0.94
C LEU A 97 -11.62 -9.02 0.06
N GLU A 98 -10.89 -9.29 -1.03
CA GLU A 98 -11.17 -10.42 -1.91
C GLU A 98 -11.05 -11.75 -1.19
N GLU A 99 -9.98 -11.95 -0.41
CA GLU A 99 -9.76 -13.17 0.35
C GLU A 99 -10.82 -13.38 1.42
N VAL A 100 -11.20 -12.34 2.13
CA VAL A 100 -12.28 -12.39 3.12
C VAL A 100 -13.62 -12.75 2.45
N GLU A 101 -13.89 -12.18 1.28
CA GLU A 101 -15.14 -12.47 0.55
C GLU A 101 -15.19 -13.93 0.07
N GLU A 102 -14.07 -14.47 -0.41
CA GLU A 102 -13.98 -15.89 -0.78
C GLU A 102 -14.21 -16.81 0.43
N ALA A 103 -13.60 -16.48 1.56
CA ALA A 103 -13.82 -17.22 2.80
C ALA A 103 -15.30 -17.19 3.22
N ARG A 104 -15.94 -16.03 3.09
CA ARG A 104 -17.37 -15.87 3.39
C ARG A 104 -18.24 -16.75 2.50
N LYS A 105 -17.96 -16.80 1.21
CA LYS A 105 -18.68 -17.66 0.27
C LYS A 105 -18.55 -19.13 0.64
N GLY A 106 -17.33 -19.56 0.93
CA GLY A 106 -17.10 -20.95 1.36
C GLY A 106 -17.85 -21.33 2.63
N LEU A 107 -17.88 -20.43 3.61
CA LEU A 107 -18.63 -20.65 4.84
C LEU A 107 -20.14 -20.71 4.60
N LYS A 108 -20.67 -19.91 3.69
CA LYS A 108 -22.08 -19.95 3.32
C LYS A 108 -22.46 -21.28 2.67
N GLU A 109 -21.60 -21.78 1.79
CA GLU A 109 -21.83 -23.09 1.15
C GLU A 109 -21.86 -24.23 2.18
N ILE A 110 -20.95 -24.20 3.14
CA ILE A 110 -20.93 -25.18 4.23
C ILE A 110 -22.20 -25.07 5.07
N LEU A 111 -22.62 -23.86 5.40
CA LEU A 111 -23.84 -23.63 6.18
C LEU A 111 -25.08 -24.17 5.45
N GLU A 112 -25.19 -23.93 4.16
CA GLU A 112 -26.27 -24.47 3.34
C GLU A 112 -26.27 -25.99 3.34
N PHE A 113 -25.14 -26.61 3.21
CA PHE A 113 -24.97 -28.05 3.26
C PHE A 113 -25.48 -28.61 4.60
N TYR A 114 -25.10 -27.97 5.70
CA TYR A 114 -25.60 -28.42 7.03
C TYR A 114 -27.11 -28.25 7.21
N LYS A 115 -27.68 -27.18 6.70
CA LYS A 115 -29.12 -26.95 6.76
C LYS A 115 -29.89 -28.00 5.96
N ILE A 116 -29.43 -28.34 4.76
CA ILE A 116 -30.02 -29.35 3.91
C ILE A 116 -29.93 -30.73 4.59
N THR A 117 -28.79 -31.07 5.17
CA THR A 117 -28.58 -32.32 5.88
C THR A 117 -29.46 -32.44 7.11
N GLN A 118 -29.62 -31.34 7.85
CA GLN A 118 -30.50 -31.29 9.01
C GLN A 118 -31.98 -31.58 8.61
N LEU A 119 -32.45 -30.95 7.55
CA LEU A 119 -33.81 -31.19 7.05
C LEU A 119 -34.05 -32.64 6.60
N ALA A 120 -33.03 -33.26 6.01
CA ALA A 120 -33.11 -34.64 5.56
C ALA A 120 -33.19 -35.66 6.72
N VAL A 121 -32.67 -35.29 7.89
CA VAL A 121 -32.66 -36.14 9.08
C VAL A 121 -33.92 -35.95 9.92
N GLU A 122 -34.56 -34.81 9.89
CA GLU A 122 -35.82 -34.54 10.57
C GLU A 122 -36.98 -35.23 9.81
#